data_ebd40a3a9e02df6e08598d89c9e75c52
#
_entry.id   ebd40a3a9e02df6e08598d89c9e75c52
#
_cell.length_a   1.000
_cell.length_b   1.000
_cell.length_c   1.000
_cell.angle_alpha   90.00
_cell.angle_beta   90.00
_cell.angle_gamma   90.00
#
_symmetry.space_group_name_H-M   'P 1'
#
loop_
_entity.id
_entity.type
_entity.pdbx_description
1 polymer ?
#
loop_
_entity_poly.entity_id
_entity_poly.type
_entity_poly.pdbx_seq_one_letter_code
_entity_poly.pdbx_strand_id
1 'polypeptide(L)'
;MTRPNPICVALDTPDLDRARALARTLATHVGYMKIGMEFFYAHGAKGYEAVAAEGLPIFLDLKLHDIPNTVASAMKTLMQLSPRPAIINLHAVGGSDMMKAAADAIDGRSKLIAVTILTSLSNDDIWTVGFNVAHDTGGHAASLAKLAKAAGLNGVVCSPHDLAGIRAATGPEFLTVVPGIRPADEASHDQKRVATPKAAMSQGANILVIGRAITAAVDPAGAAQDILKSLA
;
A
#
# COMPACT_ATOMS: atom_id res chain seq x y z
N MET A 1 -10.08 19.87 -12.20
CA MET A 1 -10.05 19.20 -10.87
C MET A 1 -8.60 18.88 -10.55
N THR A 2 -8.04 19.44 -9.49
CA THR A 2 -6.69 19.09 -9.02
C THR A 2 -6.66 17.60 -8.63
N ARG A 3 -5.69 16.84 -9.14
CA ARG A 3 -5.51 15.43 -8.73
C ARG A 3 -5.27 15.40 -7.22
N PRO A 4 -5.88 14.44 -6.49
CA PRO A 4 -5.60 14.30 -5.06
C PRO A 4 -4.11 14.02 -4.86
N ASN A 5 -3.54 14.49 -3.74
CA ASN A 5 -2.13 14.27 -3.42
C ASN A 5 -1.82 12.75 -3.41
N PRO A 6 -0.90 12.25 -4.26
CA PRO A 6 -0.65 10.81 -4.39
C PRO A 6 0.26 10.24 -3.30
N ILE A 7 0.79 11.07 -2.40
CA ILE A 7 1.75 10.63 -1.38
C ILE A 7 0.99 9.94 -0.23
N CYS A 8 1.40 8.71 0.08
CA CYS A 8 0.99 7.97 1.26
C CYS A 8 2.23 7.75 2.15
N VAL A 9 2.27 8.41 3.31
CA VAL A 9 3.42 8.28 4.20
C VAL A 9 3.27 7.04 5.09
N ALA A 10 4.35 6.24 5.19
CA ALA A 10 4.39 5.05 6.04
C ALA A 10 4.84 5.43 7.46
N LEU A 11 3.94 5.24 8.44
CA LEU A 11 4.24 5.42 9.87
C LEU A 11 4.79 4.11 10.44
N ASP A 12 6.03 3.76 10.06
CA ASP A 12 6.69 2.55 10.51
C ASP A 12 7.47 2.86 11.81
N THR A 13 6.75 2.89 12.94
CA THR A 13 7.27 3.13 14.29
C THR A 13 6.32 2.51 15.32
N PRO A 14 6.81 1.86 16.40
CA PRO A 14 5.98 1.40 17.49
C PRO A 14 5.65 2.51 18.51
N ASP A 15 6.18 3.71 18.36
CA ASP A 15 5.95 4.84 19.26
C ASP A 15 4.68 5.61 18.86
N LEU A 16 3.66 5.59 19.71
CA LEU A 16 2.37 6.23 19.47
C LEU A 16 2.48 7.75 19.38
N ASP A 17 3.24 8.36 20.27
CA ASP A 17 3.36 9.83 20.30
C ASP A 17 4.10 10.36 19.07
N ARG A 18 5.15 9.64 18.66
CA ARG A 18 5.87 9.92 17.41
C ARG A 18 4.96 9.75 16.18
N ALA A 19 4.18 8.66 16.12
CA ALA A 19 3.24 8.43 15.01
C ALA A 19 2.22 9.55 14.89
N ARG A 20 1.63 9.98 16.02
CA ARG A 20 0.68 11.09 16.07
C ARG A 20 1.32 12.44 15.69
N ALA A 21 2.53 12.72 16.20
CA ALA A 21 3.26 13.94 15.86
C ALA A 21 3.53 14.02 14.36
N LEU A 22 4.01 12.93 13.73
CA LEU A 22 4.21 12.84 12.29
C LEU A 22 2.88 13.03 11.53
N ALA A 23 1.81 12.36 11.95
CA ALA A 23 0.50 12.48 11.32
C ALA A 23 0.01 13.93 11.32
N ARG A 24 0.12 14.63 12.46
CA ARG A 24 -0.25 16.05 12.61
C ARG A 24 0.60 16.96 11.73
N THR A 25 1.92 16.77 11.73
CA THR A 25 2.86 17.57 10.92
C THR A 25 2.59 17.40 9.43
N LEU A 26 2.19 16.20 9.00
CA LEU A 26 2.02 15.86 7.58
C LEU A 26 0.58 16.02 7.08
N ALA A 27 -0.38 16.39 7.94
CA ALA A 27 -1.82 16.38 7.64
C ALA A 27 -2.21 17.17 6.38
N THR A 28 -1.49 18.26 6.05
CA THR A 28 -1.76 19.09 4.87
C THR A 28 -0.78 18.85 3.71
N HIS A 29 0.20 17.95 3.88
CA HIS A 29 1.30 17.76 2.96
C HIS A 29 1.23 16.45 2.17
N VAL A 30 0.44 15.48 2.64
CA VAL A 30 0.28 14.15 2.02
C VAL A 30 -1.20 13.82 1.83
N GLY A 31 -1.51 12.78 1.01
CA GLY A 31 -2.89 12.37 0.76
C GLY A 31 -3.37 11.27 1.70
N TYR A 32 -2.45 10.45 2.23
CA TYR A 32 -2.76 9.29 3.06
C TYR A 32 -1.69 9.05 4.12
N MET A 33 -2.09 8.42 5.24
CA MET A 33 -1.18 7.80 6.22
C MET A 33 -1.30 6.28 6.13
N LYS A 34 -0.17 5.57 6.05
CA LYS A 34 -0.15 4.11 6.12
C LYS A 34 0.17 3.67 7.56
N ILE A 35 -0.73 2.91 8.16
CA ILE A 35 -0.49 2.19 9.41
C ILE A 35 -0.18 0.73 9.06
N GLY A 36 1.05 0.30 9.32
CA GLY A 36 1.53 -1.05 9.07
C GLY A 36 1.38 -1.98 10.28
N MET A 37 1.86 -3.22 10.10
CA MET A 37 1.76 -4.29 11.11
C MET A 37 2.46 -3.94 12.42
N GLU A 38 3.67 -3.35 12.37
CA GLU A 38 4.44 -2.99 13.56
C GLU A 38 3.62 -2.11 14.51
N PHE A 39 3.09 -1.02 14.00
CA PHE A 39 2.27 -0.09 14.80
C PHE A 39 0.95 -0.73 15.26
N PHE A 40 0.25 -1.40 14.34
CA PHE A 40 -1.07 -1.95 14.65
C PHE A 40 -1.00 -3.08 15.67
N TYR A 41 0.01 -3.95 15.61
CA TYR A 41 0.20 -5.01 16.60
C TYR A 41 0.66 -4.49 17.96
N ALA A 42 1.37 -3.36 18.00
CA ALA A 42 1.74 -2.71 19.25
C ALA A 42 0.54 -2.03 19.96
N HIS A 43 -0.36 -1.40 19.21
CA HIS A 43 -1.37 -0.48 19.77
C HIS A 43 -2.83 -0.86 19.45
N GLY A 44 -3.07 -1.75 18.52
CA GLY A 44 -4.41 -2.20 18.12
C GLY A 44 -5.33 -1.08 17.63
N ALA A 45 -6.62 -1.27 17.85
CA ALA A 45 -7.66 -0.32 17.43
C ALA A 45 -7.48 1.07 18.08
N LYS A 46 -7.13 1.13 19.36
CA LYS A 46 -6.94 2.42 20.06
C LYS A 46 -5.82 3.26 19.46
N GLY A 47 -4.68 2.64 19.13
CA GLY A 47 -3.59 3.34 18.46
C GLY A 47 -3.95 3.80 17.06
N TYR A 48 -4.64 2.94 16.31
CA TYR A 48 -5.18 3.30 15.00
C TYR A 48 -6.07 4.56 15.09
N GLU A 49 -7.07 4.56 15.98
CA GLU A 49 -8.01 5.67 16.15
C GLU A 49 -7.32 6.96 16.59
N ALA A 50 -6.31 6.86 17.46
CA ALA A 50 -5.53 8.00 17.91
C ALA A 50 -4.73 8.67 16.77
N VAL A 51 -4.18 7.91 15.82
CA VAL A 51 -3.51 8.45 14.63
C VAL A 51 -4.53 8.96 13.61
N ALA A 52 -5.61 8.23 13.39
CA ALA A 52 -6.65 8.59 12.43
C ALA A 52 -7.37 9.89 12.80
N ALA A 53 -7.46 10.22 14.10
CA ALA A 53 -8.01 11.47 14.61
C ALA A 53 -7.21 12.73 14.17
N GLU A 54 -5.98 12.58 13.67
CA GLU A 54 -5.21 13.69 13.09
C GLU A 54 -5.72 14.11 11.68
N GLY A 55 -6.74 13.40 11.13
CA GLY A 55 -7.59 13.87 10.04
C GLY A 55 -7.27 13.38 8.64
N LEU A 56 -6.20 12.59 8.43
CA LEU A 56 -5.87 12.03 7.12
C LEU A 56 -6.52 10.66 6.88
N PRO A 57 -6.89 10.36 5.64
CA PRO A 57 -7.35 9.02 5.28
C PRO A 57 -6.29 7.97 5.57
N ILE A 58 -6.66 6.86 6.21
CA ILE A 58 -5.73 5.80 6.60
C ILE A 58 -5.73 4.67 5.56
N PHE A 59 -4.53 4.28 5.13
CA PHE A 59 -4.27 2.98 4.52
C PHE A 59 -3.83 2.00 5.62
N LEU A 60 -4.70 1.06 5.97
CA LEU A 60 -4.41 0.00 6.95
C LEU A 60 -3.75 -1.18 6.25
N ASP A 61 -2.43 -1.31 6.42
CA ASP A 61 -1.54 -2.22 5.68
C ASP A 61 -1.19 -3.46 6.51
N LEU A 62 -2.18 -4.35 6.74
CA LEU A 62 -2.03 -5.57 7.53
C LEU A 62 -1.76 -6.82 6.70
N LYS A 63 -1.99 -6.76 5.38
CA LYS A 63 -1.70 -7.85 4.44
C LYS A 63 -2.37 -9.18 4.84
N LEU A 64 -3.68 -9.16 5.12
CA LEU A 64 -4.40 -10.35 5.57
C LEU A 64 -4.22 -11.52 4.60
N HIS A 65 -3.94 -12.69 5.15
CA HIS A 65 -3.74 -13.91 4.38
C HIS A 65 -4.12 -15.12 5.25
N ASP A 66 -5.28 -15.70 4.98
CA ASP A 66 -5.83 -16.86 5.69
C ASP A 66 -6.97 -17.47 4.82
N ILE A 67 -7.64 -18.51 5.30
CA ILE A 67 -8.82 -19.07 4.63
C ILE A 67 -9.95 -18.03 4.51
N PRO A 68 -10.86 -18.16 3.51
CA PRO A 68 -11.86 -17.14 3.19
C PRO A 68 -12.69 -16.64 4.38
N ASN A 69 -13.21 -17.55 5.21
CA ASN A 69 -14.05 -17.19 6.35
C ASN A 69 -13.28 -16.37 7.41
N THR A 70 -12.03 -16.71 7.69
CA THR A 70 -11.18 -15.98 8.65
C THR A 70 -10.92 -14.56 8.17
N VAL A 71 -10.55 -14.40 6.88
CA VAL A 71 -10.29 -13.07 6.30
C VAL A 71 -11.56 -12.23 6.28
N ALA A 72 -12.71 -12.79 5.88
CA ALA A 72 -13.99 -12.09 5.90
C ALA A 72 -14.38 -11.60 7.31
N SER A 73 -14.19 -12.44 8.33
CA SER A 73 -14.46 -12.09 9.72
C SER A 73 -13.53 -10.98 10.22
N ALA A 74 -12.24 -11.07 9.89
CA ALA A 74 -11.27 -10.02 10.21
C ALA A 74 -11.64 -8.69 9.52
N MET A 75 -12.03 -8.70 8.24
CA MET A 75 -12.49 -7.50 7.53
C MET A 75 -13.71 -6.87 8.20
N LYS A 76 -14.72 -7.65 8.60
CA LYS A 76 -15.89 -7.14 9.33
C LYS A 76 -15.48 -6.43 10.63
N THR A 77 -14.53 -6.99 11.37
CA THR A 77 -14.01 -6.40 12.60
C THR A 77 -13.27 -5.08 12.31
N LEU A 78 -12.39 -5.06 11.31
CA LEU A 78 -11.64 -3.86 10.94
C LEU A 78 -12.53 -2.74 10.38
N MET A 79 -13.69 -3.07 9.81
CA MET A 79 -14.70 -2.09 9.38
C MET A 79 -15.44 -1.40 10.54
N GLN A 80 -15.22 -1.80 11.80
CA GLN A 80 -15.73 -1.13 12.97
C GLN A 80 -14.79 -0.03 13.50
N LEU A 81 -13.56 0.06 12.99
CA LEU A 81 -12.62 1.14 13.36
C LEU A 81 -13.19 2.53 13.02
N SER A 82 -12.91 3.52 13.87
CA SER A 82 -13.41 4.88 13.72
C SER A 82 -12.27 5.92 13.76
N PRO A 83 -12.07 6.73 12.67
CA PRO A 83 -12.73 6.62 11.38
C PRO A 83 -12.36 5.33 10.66
N ARG A 84 -13.22 4.86 9.77
CA ARG A 84 -12.98 3.64 8.99
C ARG A 84 -11.76 3.78 8.08
N PRO A 85 -10.92 2.73 7.87
CA PRO A 85 -9.82 2.78 6.92
C PRO A 85 -10.31 3.15 5.51
N ALA A 86 -9.64 4.10 4.87
CA ALA A 86 -9.92 4.45 3.47
C ALA A 86 -9.48 3.35 2.51
N ILE A 87 -8.33 2.71 2.82
CA ILE A 87 -7.75 1.59 2.07
C ILE A 87 -7.38 0.49 3.07
N ILE A 88 -7.61 -0.76 2.69
CA ILE A 88 -7.18 -1.96 3.43
C ILE A 88 -6.68 -3.01 2.45
N ASN A 89 -5.78 -3.88 2.87
CA ASN A 89 -5.20 -4.87 1.98
C ASN A 89 -5.19 -6.30 2.52
N LEU A 90 -5.00 -7.21 1.58
CA LEU A 90 -4.78 -8.63 1.77
C LEU A 90 -3.74 -9.12 0.75
N HIS A 91 -3.33 -10.40 0.80
CA HIS A 91 -2.47 -11.00 -0.22
C HIS A 91 -3.27 -11.65 -1.35
N ALA A 92 -2.92 -11.35 -2.63
CA ALA A 92 -3.57 -11.95 -3.80
C ALA A 92 -3.36 -13.47 -3.89
N VAL A 93 -2.24 -13.98 -3.37
CA VAL A 93 -1.92 -15.42 -3.36
C VAL A 93 -2.84 -16.24 -2.46
N GLY A 94 -3.68 -15.62 -1.64
CA GLY A 94 -4.77 -16.29 -0.90
C GLY A 94 -5.89 -16.83 -1.80
N GLY A 95 -5.87 -16.50 -3.09
CA GLY A 95 -6.78 -17.03 -4.09
C GLY A 95 -8.10 -16.27 -4.23
N SER A 96 -8.86 -16.63 -5.27
CA SER A 96 -10.09 -15.93 -5.67
C SER A 96 -11.16 -15.93 -4.58
N ASP A 97 -11.35 -17.07 -3.90
CA ASP A 97 -12.44 -17.20 -2.92
C ASP A 97 -12.17 -16.37 -1.67
N MET A 98 -10.91 -16.31 -1.21
CA MET A 98 -10.52 -15.43 -0.09
C MET A 98 -10.74 -13.96 -0.44
N MET A 99 -10.33 -13.54 -1.65
CA MET A 99 -10.50 -12.17 -2.10
C MET A 99 -11.96 -11.77 -2.24
N LYS A 100 -12.82 -12.64 -2.82
CA LYS A 100 -14.26 -12.41 -2.93
C LYS A 100 -14.93 -12.30 -1.56
N ALA A 101 -14.63 -13.24 -0.65
CA ALA A 101 -15.18 -13.22 0.71
C ALA A 101 -14.80 -11.92 1.46
N ALA A 102 -13.58 -11.42 1.25
CA ALA A 102 -13.15 -10.14 1.81
C ALA A 102 -13.87 -8.95 1.17
N ALA A 103 -14.05 -8.94 -0.15
CA ALA A 103 -14.77 -7.89 -0.88
C ALA A 103 -16.24 -7.79 -0.41
N ASP A 104 -16.93 -8.92 -0.29
CA ASP A 104 -18.28 -8.99 0.22
C ASP A 104 -18.38 -8.50 1.66
N ALA A 105 -17.40 -8.84 2.51
CA ALA A 105 -17.36 -8.40 3.91
C ALA A 105 -17.18 -6.90 4.09
N ILE A 106 -16.47 -6.23 3.18
CA ILE A 106 -16.27 -4.77 3.18
C ILE A 106 -17.48 -4.04 2.60
N ASP A 107 -18.18 -4.64 1.63
CA ASP A 107 -19.38 -4.08 1.00
C ASP A 107 -19.17 -2.65 0.48
N GLY A 108 -18.07 -2.42 -0.23
CA GLY A 108 -17.71 -1.13 -0.84
C GLY A 108 -17.40 0.02 0.13
N ARG A 109 -17.40 -0.23 1.44
CA ARG A 109 -17.21 0.79 2.48
C ARG A 109 -15.77 1.31 2.59
N SER A 110 -14.82 0.61 2.03
CA SER A 110 -13.39 0.97 1.93
C SER A 110 -12.83 0.46 0.62
N LYS A 111 -11.70 1.01 0.16
CA LYS A 111 -10.98 0.44 -0.98
C LYS A 111 -10.24 -0.83 -0.52
N LEU A 112 -10.59 -1.99 -1.09
CA LEU A 112 -9.87 -3.23 -0.88
C LEU A 112 -8.86 -3.44 -2.00
N ILE A 113 -7.58 -3.64 -1.63
CA ILE A 113 -6.51 -3.87 -2.59
C ILE A 113 -5.72 -5.13 -2.22
N ALA A 114 -5.09 -5.77 -3.21
CA ALA A 114 -4.32 -6.99 -2.98
C ALA A 114 -2.81 -6.76 -3.16
N VAL A 115 -2.00 -7.27 -2.26
CA VAL A 115 -0.54 -7.35 -2.45
C VAL A 115 -0.24 -8.44 -3.48
N THR A 116 0.47 -8.08 -4.54
CA THR A 116 0.91 -9.01 -5.59
C THR A 116 2.18 -9.75 -5.15
N ILE A 117 3.34 -9.34 -5.64
CA ILE A 117 4.66 -9.86 -5.24
C ILE A 117 5.33 -8.82 -4.34
N LEU A 118 5.87 -9.24 -3.19
CA LEU A 118 6.59 -8.35 -2.29
C LEU A 118 7.83 -7.76 -2.99
N THR A 119 8.07 -6.47 -2.79
CA THR A 119 9.17 -5.73 -3.43
C THR A 119 10.57 -6.15 -2.95
N SER A 120 10.63 -6.92 -1.86
CA SER A 120 11.86 -7.55 -1.33
C SER A 120 12.25 -8.84 -2.07
N LEU A 121 11.33 -9.44 -2.87
CA LEU A 121 11.56 -10.71 -3.55
C LEU A 121 12.13 -10.51 -4.95
N SER A 122 13.15 -11.30 -5.29
CA SER A 122 13.70 -11.50 -6.64
C SER A 122 12.99 -12.65 -7.36
N ASN A 123 13.35 -12.90 -8.61
CA ASN A 123 12.86 -14.07 -9.36
C ASN A 123 13.25 -15.39 -8.67
N ASP A 124 14.49 -15.51 -8.22
CA ASP A 124 14.96 -16.73 -7.53
C ASP A 124 14.18 -16.95 -6.23
N ASP A 125 13.88 -15.89 -5.48
CA ASP A 125 13.12 -15.99 -4.23
C ASP A 125 11.70 -16.53 -4.50
N ILE A 126 10.99 -16.04 -5.53
CA ILE A 126 9.64 -16.52 -5.83
C ILE A 126 9.62 -17.94 -6.35
N TRP A 127 10.63 -18.36 -7.11
CA TRP A 127 10.73 -19.74 -7.61
C TRP A 127 10.98 -20.74 -6.48
N THR A 128 11.81 -20.38 -5.49
CA THR A 128 12.04 -21.24 -4.31
C THR A 128 10.81 -21.46 -3.45
N VAL A 129 9.85 -20.51 -3.44
CA VAL A 129 8.56 -20.69 -2.74
C VAL A 129 7.46 -21.28 -3.62
N GLY A 130 7.81 -21.81 -4.81
CA GLY A 130 6.93 -22.61 -5.63
C GLY A 130 6.16 -21.86 -6.74
N PHE A 131 6.50 -20.61 -7.03
CA PHE A 131 5.94 -19.95 -8.22
C PHE A 131 6.51 -20.57 -9.49
N ASN A 132 5.70 -20.60 -10.57
CA ASN A 132 6.10 -21.18 -11.84
C ASN A 132 7.26 -20.40 -12.46
N VAL A 133 8.36 -21.10 -12.77
CA VAL A 133 9.57 -20.53 -13.39
C VAL A 133 9.35 -19.99 -14.82
N ALA A 134 8.22 -20.29 -15.46
CA ALA A 134 7.88 -19.73 -16.78
C ALA A 134 7.60 -18.22 -16.76
N HIS A 135 7.41 -17.63 -15.57
CA HIS A 135 7.20 -16.20 -15.37
C HIS A 135 8.19 -15.63 -14.35
N ASP A 136 8.56 -14.38 -14.57
CA ASP A 136 9.28 -13.55 -13.60
C ASP A 136 8.33 -12.90 -12.58
N THR A 137 8.88 -12.12 -11.66
CA THR A 137 8.09 -11.37 -10.67
C THR A 137 7.01 -10.48 -11.31
N GLY A 138 7.34 -9.84 -12.45
CA GLY A 138 6.41 -8.97 -13.19
C GLY A 138 5.24 -9.73 -13.80
N GLY A 139 5.51 -10.88 -14.43
CA GLY A 139 4.49 -11.75 -15.01
C GLY A 139 3.53 -12.32 -13.96
N HIS A 140 4.06 -12.74 -12.81
CA HIS A 140 3.25 -13.16 -11.67
C HIS A 140 2.44 -12.00 -11.08
N ALA A 141 3.04 -10.81 -10.93
CA ALA A 141 2.34 -9.64 -10.42
C ALA A 141 1.16 -9.24 -11.32
N ALA A 142 1.33 -9.25 -12.64
CA ALA A 142 0.26 -8.98 -13.60
C ALA A 142 -0.87 -10.03 -13.53
N SER A 143 -0.53 -11.31 -13.40
CA SER A 143 -1.51 -12.41 -13.25
C SER A 143 -2.31 -12.26 -11.96
N LEU A 144 -1.66 -11.98 -10.83
CA LEU A 144 -2.29 -11.74 -9.54
C LEU A 144 -3.17 -10.49 -9.54
N ALA A 145 -2.75 -9.42 -10.23
CA ALA A 145 -3.56 -8.21 -10.39
C ALA A 145 -4.84 -8.47 -11.21
N LYS A 146 -4.75 -9.27 -12.27
CA LYS A 146 -5.91 -9.71 -13.05
C LYS A 146 -6.87 -10.54 -12.20
N LEU A 147 -6.35 -11.46 -11.37
CA LEU A 147 -7.14 -12.25 -10.43
C LEU A 147 -7.86 -11.38 -9.41
N ALA A 148 -7.14 -10.41 -8.81
CA ALA A 148 -7.69 -9.45 -7.85
C ALA A 148 -8.82 -8.62 -8.46
N LYS A 149 -8.64 -8.12 -9.70
CA LYS A 149 -9.68 -7.39 -10.42
C LYS A 149 -10.92 -8.27 -10.68
N ALA A 150 -10.73 -9.52 -11.09
CA ALA A 150 -11.82 -10.47 -11.32
C ALA A 150 -12.56 -10.84 -10.03
N ALA A 151 -11.90 -10.78 -8.88
CA ALA A 151 -12.50 -10.99 -7.55
C ALA A 151 -13.21 -9.74 -6.99
N GLY A 152 -13.28 -8.63 -7.74
CA GLY A 152 -13.99 -7.41 -7.34
C GLY A 152 -13.18 -6.43 -6.49
N LEU A 153 -11.86 -6.60 -6.37
CA LEU A 153 -11.01 -5.67 -5.64
C LEU A 153 -10.83 -4.35 -6.40
N ASN A 154 -10.51 -3.29 -5.67
CA ASN A 154 -10.33 -1.95 -6.23
C ASN A 154 -8.93 -1.72 -6.82
N GLY A 155 -7.93 -2.52 -6.45
CA GLY A 155 -6.56 -2.31 -6.88
C GLY A 155 -5.56 -3.29 -6.30
N VAL A 156 -4.27 -2.96 -6.46
CA VAL A 156 -3.16 -3.76 -5.97
C VAL A 156 -2.05 -2.91 -5.35
N VAL A 157 -1.26 -3.55 -4.47
CA VAL A 157 0.09 -3.10 -4.09
C VAL A 157 1.08 -3.84 -4.99
N CYS A 158 1.97 -3.10 -5.66
CA CYS A 158 2.93 -3.67 -6.61
C CYS A 158 4.25 -2.89 -6.63
N SER A 159 5.31 -3.51 -7.16
CA SER A 159 6.56 -2.82 -7.44
C SER A 159 6.39 -1.78 -8.55
N PRO A 160 7.18 -0.69 -8.56
CA PRO A 160 7.24 0.21 -9.72
C PRO A 160 7.56 -0.52 -11.03
N HIS A 161 8.39 -1.56 -10.98
CA HIS A 161 8.78 -2.36 -12.16
C HIS A 161 7.66 -3.21 -12.75
N ASP A 162 6.59 -3.47 -11.97
CA ASP A 162 5.45 -4.30 -12.39
C ASP A 162 4.33 -3.46 -13.06
N LEU A 163 4.40 -2.12 -12.96
CA LEU A 163 3.31 -1.21 -13.35
C LEU A 163 2.86 -1.39 -14.79
N ALA A 164 3.78 -1.45 -15.75
CA ALA A 164 3.44 -1.58 -17.17
C ALA A 164 2.63 -2.86 -17.45
N GLY A 165 3.07 -4.01 -16.91
CA GLY A 165 2.36 -5.29 -17.04
C GLY A 165 1.00 -5.28 -16.34
N ILE A 166 0.90 -4.69 -15.16
CA ILE A 166 -0.35 -4.56 -14.42
C ILE A 166 -1.33 -3.66 -15.17
N ARG A 167 -0.87 -2.51 -15.70
CA ARG A 167 -1.72 -1.61 -16.51
C ARG A 167 -2.24 -2.28 -17.77
N ALA A 168 -1.40 -3.03 -18.47
CA ALA A 168 -1.82 -3.82 -19.63
C ALA A 168 -2.89 -4.88 -19.25
N ALA A 169 -2.75 -5.53 -18.10
CA ALA A 169 -3.66 -6.58 -17.64
C ALA A 169 -4.99 -6.05 -17.04
N THR A 170 -4.99 -4.85 -16.44
CA THR A 170 -6.11 -4.37 -15.63
C THR A 170 -6.71 -3.03 -16.11
N GLY A 171 -6.00 -2.28 -16.96
CA GLY A 171 -6.43 -0.96 -17.41
C GLY A 171 -6.08 0.18 -16.44
N PRO A 172 -6.37 1.44 -16.84
CA PRO A 172 -5.94 2.63 -16.12
C PRO A 172 -6.69 2.91 -14.82
N GLU A 173 -7.94 2.44 -14.70
CA GLU A 173 -8.82 2.73 -13.55
C GLU A 173 -8.54 1.86 -12.32
N PHE A 174 -7.82 0.74 -12.50
CA PHE A 174 -7.49 -0.16 -11.40
C PHE A 174 -6.40 0.46 -10.51
N LEU A 175 -6.69 0.67 -9.22
CA LEU A 175 -5.81 1.39 -8.30
C LEU A 175 -4.46 0.66 -8.14
N THR A 176 -3.35 1.39 -8.31
CA THR A 176 -2.01 0.90 -8.03
C THR A 176 -1.40 1.71 -6.88
N VAL A 177 -1.04 1.01 -5.82
CA VAL A 177 -0.35 1.54 -4.65
C VAL A 177 1.08 1.01 -4.66
N VAL A 178 2.06 1.91 -4.73
CA VAL A 178 3.42 1.57 -5.10
C VAL A 178 4.40 1.94 -3.98
N PRO A 179 4.89 0.96 -3.21
CA PRO A 179 6.01 1.12 -2.29
C PRO A 179 7.36 1.07 -3.03
N GLY A 180 8.47 1.23 -2.29
CA GLY A 180 9.81 1.23 -2.89
C GLY A 180 10.11 2.52 -3.63
N ILE A 181 9.49 3.61 -3.25
CA ILE A 181 9.71 4.93 -3.84
C ILE A 181 10.78 5.67 -3.06
N ARG A 182 11.79 6.18 -3.79
CA ARG A 182 12.91 6.95 -3.23
C ARG A 182 13.25 8.14 -4.12
N PRO A 183 13.58 9.32 -3.58
CA PRO A 183 14.31 10.34 -4.30
C PRO A 183 15.61 9.79 -4.89
N ALA A 184 16.11 10.42 -5.96
CA ALA A 184 17.25 9.89 -6.72
C ALA A 184 18.54 9.73 -5.87
N ASP A 185 18.70 10.53 -4.82
CA ASP A 185 19.91 10.61 -4.00
C ASP A 185 19.85 9.73 -2.74
N GLU A 186 18.80 8.90 -2.56
CA GLU A 186 18.64 8.08 -1.38
C GLU A 186 18.96 6.59 -1.60
N ALA A 187 19.51 5.93 -0.55
CA ALA A 187 19.83 4.51 -0.55
C ALA A 187 18.58 3.61 -0.64
N SER A 188 18.71 2.46 -1.31
CA SER A 188 17.62 1.48 -1.51
C SER A 188 17.22 0.71 -0.24
N HIS A 189 18.10 0.61 0.75
CA HIS A 189 17.93 -0.17 1.99
C HIS A 189 17.46 -1.61 1.72
N ASP A 190 16.32 -2.00 2.33
CA ASP A 190 15.67 -3.33 2.28
C ASP A 190 14.86 -3.58 1.00
N GLN A 191 14.68 -2.58 0.14
CA GLN A 191 13.92 -2.69 -1.10
C GLN A 191 14.84 -3.04 -2.28
N LYS A 192 14.59 -4.17 -2.94
CA LYS A 192 15.35 -4.61 -4.13
C LYS A 192 14.89 -3.93 -5.43
N ARG A 193 13.61 -3.51 -5.49
CA ARG A 193 12.95 -2.97 -6.69
C ARG A 193 12.41 -1.57 -6.41
N VAL A 194 13.26 -0.55 -6.62
CA VAL A 194 12.98 0.86 -6.31
C VAL A 194 12.85 1.73 -7.56
N ALA A 195 12.15 2.85 -7.45
CA ALA A 195 12.05 3.89 -8.49
C ALA A 195 11.92 5.29 -7.86
N THR A 196 12.20 6.32 -8.68
CA THR A 196 11.91 7.70 -8.28
C THR A 196 10.40 7.98 -8.30
N PRO A 197 9.91 8.95 -7.50
CA PRO A 197 8.50 9.35 -7.50
C PRO A 197 7.98 9.67 -8.91
N LYS A 198 8.72 10.48 -9.66
CA LYS A 198 8.36 10.89 -11.03
C LYS A 198 8.28 9.70 -11.99
N ALA A 199 9.25 8.78 -11.94
CA ALA A 199 9.27 7.59 -12.77
C ALA A 199 8.06 6.67 -12.49
N ALA A 200 7.73 6.44 -11.21
CA ALA A 200 6.58 5.63 -10.84
C ALA A 200 5.25 6.25 -11.31
N MET A 201 5.07 7.57 -11.14
CA MET A 201 3.88 8.28 -11.61
C MET A 201 3.74 8.24 -13.13
N SER A 202 4.83 8.43 -13.89
CA SER A 202 4.80 8.35 -15.36
C SER A 202 4.46 6.96 -15.90
N GLN A 203 4.78 5.90 -15.12
CA GLN A 203 4.41 4.52 -15.43
C GLN A 203 3.00 4.14 -14.98
N GLY A 204 2.27 5.07 -14.38
CA GLY A 204 0.86 4.88 -14.02
C GLY A 204 0.61 4.51 -12.56
N ALA A 205 1.52 4.83 -11.62
CA ALA A 205 1.21 4.74 -10.20
C ALA A 205 0.07 5.72 -9.84
N ASN A 206 -0.83 5.31 -8.94
CA ASN A 206 -1.87 6.19 -8.40
C ASN A 206 -1.48 6.72 -7.02
N ILE A 207 -0.89 5.88 -6.16
CA ILE A 207 -0.46 6.22 -4.80
C ILE A 207 0.97 5.75 -4.61
N LEU A 208 1.81 6.63 -4.08
CA LEU A 208 3.22 6.39 -3.77
C LEU A 208 3.38 6.19 -2.26
N VAL A 209 3.79 5.00 -1.82
CA VAL A 209 4.08 4.75 -0.40
C VAL A 209 5.53 5.10 -0.11
N ILE A 210 5.72 6.11 0.74
CA ILE A 210 7.03 6.67 1.07
C ILE A 210 7.19 6.64 2.60
N GLY A 211 8.27 6.05 3.06
CA GLY A 211 8.60 5.93 4.50
C GLY A 211 9.72 6.89 4.89
N ARG A 212 10.90 6.33 5.15
CA ARG A 212 12.08 7.01 5.75
C ARG A 212 12.50 8.30 5.04
N ALA A 213 12.34 8.39 3.72
CA ALA A 213 12.58 9.62 2.95
C ALA A 213 11.79 10.84 3.49
N ILE A 214 10.66 10.59 4.12
CA ILE A 214 9.85 11.64 4.77
C ILE A 214 9.99 11.55 6.30
N THR A 215 9.78 10.38 6.89
CA THR A 215 9.64 10.23 8.35
C THR A 215 10.95 10.36 9.12
N ALA A 216 12.11 10.18 8.46
CA ALA A 216 13.44 10.36 9.03
C ALA A 216 14.11 11.69 8.62
N ALA A 217 13.46 12.51 7.80
CA ALA A 217 13.97 13.83 7.42
C ALA A 217 14.00 14.78 8.63
N VAL A 218 14.93 15.73 8.64
CA VAL A 218 14.99 16.79 9.65
C VAL A 218 13.73 17.66 9.61
N ASP A 219 13.22 17.91 8.40
CA ASP A 219 11.92 18.55 8.14
C ASP A 219 11.03 17.61 7.31
N PRO A 220 10.18 16.80 7.95
CA PRO A 220 9.28 15.88 7.25
C PRO A 220 8.27 16.59 6.33
N ALA A 221 7.79 17.76 6.70
CA ALA A 221 6.84 18.54 5.91
C ALA A 221 7.50 19.08 4.63
N GLY A 222 8.71 19.66 4.76
CA GLY A 222 9.51 20.10 3.63
C GLY A 222 9.86 18.95 2.67
N ALA A 223 10.29 17.80 3.20
CA ALA A 223 10.58 16.61 2.41
C ALA A 223 9.35 16.12 1.61
N ALA A 224 8.18 16.09 2.22
CA ALA A 224 6.94 15.71 1.54
C ALA A 224 6.58 16.71 0.43
N GLN A 225 6.73 18.02 0.67
CA GLN A 225 6.49 19.06 -0.33
C GLN A 225 7.45 18.97 -1.52
N ASP A 226 8.73 18.73 -1.27
CA ASP A 226 9.73 18.64 -2.34
C ASP A 226 9.51 17.41 -3.21
N ILE A 227 9.12 16.29 -2.60
CA ILE A 227 8.68 15.10 -3.35
C ILE A 227 7.45 15.46 -4.20
N LEU A 228 6.44 16.11 -3.63
CA LEU A 228 5.24 16.50 -4.38
C LEU A 228 5.55 17.43 -5.56
N LYS A 229 6.44 18.43 -5.37
CA LYS A 229 6.92 19.32 -6.45
C LYS A 229 7.64 18.54 -7.56
N SER A 230 8.39 17.49 -7.23
CA SER A 230 9.10 16.66 -8.21
C SER A 230 8.17 15.87 -9.15
N LEU A 231 6.87 15.78 -8.84
CA LEU A 231 5.86 15.09 -9.65
C LEU A 231 5.28 15.97 -10.78
N ALA A 232 5.52 17.28 -10.72
CA ALA A 232 5.06 18.25 -11.69
C ALA A 232 5.76 18.16 -13.06
#